data_aeb79ae07a0eb0be944f3c83783a5618
#
_entry.id   aeb79ae07a0eb0be944f3c83783a5618
#
_cell.length_a   1.000
_cell.length_b   1.000
_cell.length_c   1.000
_cell.angle_alpha   90.00
_cell.angle_beta   90.00
_cell.angle_gamma   90.00
#
_symmetry.space_group_name_H-M   'P 1'
#
loop_
_entity.id
_entity.type
_entity.pdbx_description
1 polymer ?
#
loop_
_entity_poly.entity_id
_entity_poly.type
_entity_poly.pdbx_seq_one_letter_code
_entity_poly.pdbx_strand_id
1 'polypeptide(L)'
;MKVSEQIAIIKAYEDGKTIEQKRLDRNEWESIVYDENFQFNFSEYEYRIKPVPKYRPYESVEEAFNDAKKHGFWMQNVDRMYLRFIDGFHINKNSDIFICDYCVDDILDMFVWADDGSPCGVKI
;
A
#
# COMPACT_ATOMS: atom_id res chain seq x y z
N MET A 1 -18.06 20.40 6.41
CA MET A 1 -17.70 19.08 7.03
C MET A 1 -18.29 19.01 8.43
N LYS A 2 -18.91 17.90 8.76
CA LYS A 2 -19.49 17.69 10.09
C LYS A 2 -18.40 17.56 11.16
N VAL A 3 -18.70 17.92 12.40
CA VAL A 3 -17.74 17.84 13.51
C VAL A 3 -17.21 16.41 13.69
N SER A 4 -18.06 15.39 13.56
CA SER A 4 -17.66 13.98 13.65
C SER A 4 -16.64 13.60 12.57
N GLU A 5 -16.79 14.13 11.36
CA GLU A 5 -15.84 13.91 10.26
C GLU A 5 -14.51 14.62 10.52
N GLN A 6 -14.55 15.82 11.07
CA GLN A 6 -13.35 16.59 11.45
C GLN A 6 -12.54 15.85 12.52
N ILE A 7 -13.23 15.32 13.54
CA ILE A 7 -12.59 14.54 14.60
C ILE A 7 -11.92 13.28 14.03
N ALA A 8 -12.60 12.58 13.11
CA ALA A 8 -12.05 11.38 12.48
C ALA A 8 -10.79 11.69 11.68
N ILE A 9 -10.74 12.81 10.97
CA ILE A 9 -9.56 13.24 10.22
C ILE A 9 -8.40 13.57 11.16
N ILE A 10 -8.65 14.32 12.23
CA ILE A 10 -7.61 14.70 13.20
C ILE A 10 -7.05 13.45 13.87
N LYS A 11 -7.89 12.52 14.27
CA LYS A 11 -7.46 11.25 14.88
C LYS A 11 -6.63 10.42 13.92
N ALA A 12 -7.04 10.31 12.64
CA ALA A 12 -6.27 9.59 11.64
C ALA A 12 -4.88 10.21 11.43
N TYR A 13 -4.79 11.53 11.47
CA TYR A 13 -3.52 12.26 11.38
C TYR A 13 -2.60 11.93 12.56
N GLU A 14 -3.13 11.92 13.78
CA GLU A 14 -2.37 11.53 14.98
C GLU A 14 -1.91 10.07 14.93
N ASP A 15 -2.72 9.19 14.34
CA ASP A 15 -2.41 7.76 14.19
C ASP A 15 -1.38 7.48 13.09
N GLY A 16 -0.86 8.51 12.43
CA GLY A 16 0.17 8.38 11.41
C GLY A 16 -0.33 8.07 10.00
N LYS A 17 -1.64 8.14 9.77
CA LYS A 17 -2.20 7.96 8.43
C LYS A 17 -1.93 9.19 7.57
N THR A 18 -1.75 8.98 6.27
CA THR A 18 -1.57 10.07 5.33
C THR A 18 -2.90 10.78 5.09
N ILE A 19 -2.91 12.09 5.32
CA ILE A 19 -4.07 12.94 5.07
C ILE A 19 -3.81 13.76 3.82
N GLU A 20 -4.82 13.88 2.98
CA GLU A 20 -4.79 14.78 1.83
C GLU A 20 -5.69 15.98 2.07
N GLN A 21 -5.27 17.15 1.59
CA GLN A 21 -6.07 18.36 1.64
C GLN A 21 -6.32 18.91 0.24
N LYS A 22 -7.46 19.59 0.09
CA LYS A 22 -7.83 20.27 -1.14
C LYS A 22 -8.46 21.62 -0.77
N ARG A 23 -7.99 22.71 -1.37
CA ARG A 23 -8.67 23.99 -1.22
C ARG A 23 -10.06 23.92 -1.83
N LEU A 24 -11.04 24.56 -1.17
CA LEU A 24 -12.43 24.55 -1.63
C LEU A 24 -12.61 25.18 -3.02
N ASP A 25 -11.70 26.08 -3.42
CA ASP A 25 -11.70 26.73 -4.72
C ASP A 25 -10.89 26.02 -5.80
N ARG A 26 -10.32 24.85 -5.48
CA ARG A 26 -9.48 24.05 -6.40
C ARG A 26 -9.93 22.58 -6.41
N ASN A 27 -9.51 21.86 -7.45
CA ASN A 27 -9.84 20.44 -7.61
C ASN A 27 -8.65 19.49 -7.40
N GLU A 28 -7.54 20.02 -6.87
CA GLU A 28 -6.34 19.20 -6.66
C GLU A 28 -6.16 18.83 -5.20
N TRP A 29 -5.92 17.56 -4.95
CA TRP A 29 -5.58 17.02 -3.64
C TRP A 29 -4.07 17.00 -3.48
N GLU A 30 -3.58 17.42 -2.31
CA GLU A 30 -2.17 17.38 -1.96
C GLU A 30 -1.98 16.66 -0.62
N SER A 31 -0.90 15.89 -0.50
CA SER A 31 -0.58 15.19 0.75
C SER A 31 -0.01 16.16 1.77
N ILE A 32 -0.45 16.04 3.03
CA ILE A 32 0.06 16.84 4.14
C ILE A 32 1.25 16.09 4.74
N VAL A 33 2.38 16.79 4.90
CA VAL A 33 3.53 16.27 5.64
C VAL A 33 3.24 16.38 7.13
N TYR A 34 3.50 15.30 7.91
CA TYR A 34 3.27 15.31 9.35
C TYR A 34 4.10 16.40 10.02
N ASP A 35 3.42 17.23 10.83
CA ASP A 35 4.03 18.28 11.66
C ASP A 35 3.19 18.40 12.93
N GLU A 36 3.82 18.33 14.09
CA GLU A 36 3.16 18.46 15.39
C GLU A 36 2.40 19.77 15.56
N ASN A 37 2.85 20.82 14.87
CA ASN A 37 2.25 22.14 14.92
C ASN A 37 1.27 22.41 13.78
N PHE A 38 0.94 21.39 12.97
CA PHE A 38 -0.01 21.55 11.87
C PHE A 38 -1.40 21.93 12.40
N GLN A 39 -1.98 22.96 11.79
CA GLN A 39 -3.33 23.40 12.12
C GLN A 39 -4.28 23.13 10.97
N PHE A 40 -5.35 22.42 11.25
CA PHE A 40 -6.41 22.16 10.27
C PHE A 40 -7.27 23.41 10.08
N ASN A 41 -7.59 23.73 8.83
CA ASN A 41 -8.48 24.84 8.48
C ASN A 41 -9.66 24.30 7.67
N PHE A 42 -10.68 23.83 8.35
CA PHE A 42 -11.87 23.23 7.73
C PHE A 42 -12.77 24.22 7.01
N SER A 43 -12.53 25.52 7.17
CA SER A 43 -13.30 26.56 6.46
C SER A 43 -12.78 26.83 5.05
N GLU A 44 -11.50 26.57 4.79
CA GLU A 44 -10.86 26.81 3.48
C GLU A 44 -10.45 25.56 2.74
N TYR A 45 -10.34 24.42 3.45
CA TYR A 45 -9.86 23.14 2.91
C TYR A 45 -10.83 22.01 3.21
N GLU A 46 -10.90 21.06 2.29
CA GLU A 46 -11.41 19.72 2.55
C GLU A 46 -10.25 18.80 2.90
N TYR A 47 -10.49 17.84 3.77
CA TYR A 47 -9.52 16.84 4.18
C TYR A 47 -10.08 15.43 3.97
N ARG A 48 -9.22 14.50 3.59
CA ARG A 48 -9.56 13.08 3.52
C ARG A 48 -8.37 12.22 3.92
N ILE A 49 -8.64 11.01 4.38
CA ILE A 49 -7.62 9.99 4.53
C ILE A 49 -7.28 9.51 3.13
N LYS A 50 -5.99 9.54 2.75
CA LYS A 50 -5.54 9.10 1.43
C LYS A 50 -6.02 7.67 1.17
N PRO A 51 -6.75 7.41 0.07
CA PRO A 51 -7.17 6.06 -0.27
C PRO A 51 -5.95 5.17 -0.48
N VAL A 52 -5.86 4.08 0.28
CA VAL A 52 -4.83 3.06 0.09
C VAL A 52 -5.44 1.98 -0.78
N PRO A 53 -4.88 1.67 -1.96
CA PRO A 53 -5.36 0.56 -2.77
C PRO A 53 -5.30 -0.72 -1.96
N LYS A 54 -6.40 -1.49 -1.98
CA LYS A 54 -6.43 -2.79 -1.33
C LYS A 54 -5.89 -3.83 -2.28
N TYR A 55 -5.09 -4.75 -1.74
CA TYR A 55 -4.50 -5.86 -2.47
C TYR A 55 -4.82 -7.16 -1.76
N ARG A 56 -4.98 -8.23 -2.52
CA ARG A 56 -5.10 -9.58 -1.99
C ARG A 56 -3.89 -10.41 -2.38
N PRO A 57 -3.58 -11.48 -1.62
CA PRO A 57 -2.55 -12.44 -2.04
C PRO A 57 -2.91 -13.11 -3.36
N TYR A 58 -1.90 -13.63 -4.06
CA TYR A 58 -2.13 -14.40 -5.28
C TYR A 58 -2.91 -15.68 -4.97
N GLU A 59 -3.87 -16.01 -5.82
CA GLU A 59 -4.72 -17.20 -5.66
C GLU A 59 -4.23 -18.40 -6.47
N SER A 60 -3.27 -18.19 -7.36
CA SER A 60 -2.68 -19.26 -8.17
C SER A 60 -1.22 -18.97 -8.48
N VAL A 61 -0.46 -20.01 -8.77
CA VAL A 61 0.94 -19.88 -9.22
C VAL A 61 1.00 -19.12 -10.55
N GLU A 62 0.05 -19.37 -11.44
CA GLU A 62 -0.01 -18.68 -12.73
C GLU A 62 -0.20 -17.18 -12.57
N GLU A 63 -1.09 -16.76 -11.67
CA GLU A 63 -1.33 -15.35 -11.37
C GLU A 63 -0.07 -14.68 -10.81
N ALA A 64 0.61 -15.34 -9.87
CA ALA A 64 1.86 -14.85 -9.30
C ALA A 64 2.96 -14.76 -10.35
N PHE A 65 3.10 -15.78 -11.18
CA PHE A 65 4.11 -15.82 -12.24
C PHE A 65 3.90 -14.72 -13.27
N ASN A 66 2.67 -14.54 -13.74
CA ASN A 66 2.36 -13.52 -14.74
C ASN A 66 2.65 -12.10 -14.22
N ASP A 67 2.35 -11.84 -12.96
CA ASP A 67 2.64 -10.54 -12.35
C ASP A 67 4.15 -10.35 -12.13
N ALA A 68 4.85 -11.37 -11.63
CA ALA A 68 6.30 -11.34 -11.49
C ALA A 68 7.03 -11.10 -12.82
N LYS A 69 6.53 -11.69 -13.90
CA LYS A 69 7.08 -11.51 -15.24
C LYS A 69 7.01 -10.06 -15.70
N LYS A 70 5.92 -9.37 -15.37
CA LYS A 70 5.77 -7.93 -15.69
C LYS A 70 6.80 -7.07 -14.95
N HIS A 71 7.24 -7.50 -13.77
CA HIS A 71 8.15 -6.77 -12.90
C HIS A 71 9.59 -7.27 -12.92
N GLY A 72 9.92 -8.18 -13.84
CA GLY A 72 11.30 -8.66 -14.01
C GLY A 72 11.78 -9.63 -12.93
N PHE A 73 10.89 -10.24 -12.15
CA PHE A 73 11.19 -11.25 -11.13
C PHE A 73 12.01 -10.76 -9.93
N TRP A 74 12.10 -9.47 -9.68
CA TRP A 74 12.80 -8.93 -8.52
C TRP A 74 11.83 -8.33 -7.52
N MET A 75 11.92 -8.78 -6.26
CA MET A 75 11.20 -8.24 -5.11
C MET A 75 12.16 -7.46 -4.22
N GLN A 76 11.63 -6.48 -3.49
CA GLN A 76 12.35 -5.73 -2.49
C GLN A 76 11.66 -5.88 -1.13
N ASN A 77 12.42 -6.24 -0.09
CA ASN A 77 11.89 -6.31 1.27
C ASN A 77 11.65 -4.90 1.80
N VAL A 78 10.45 -4.64 2.33
CA VAL A 78 10.07 -3.30 2.79
C VAL A 78 10.80 -2.86 4.06
N ASP A 79 11.17 -3.83 4.93
CA ASP A 79 11.82 -3.52 6.22
C ASP A 79 13.33 -3.39 6.12
N ARG A 80 13.95 -4.23 5.31
CA ARG A 80 15.42 -4.35 5.23
C ARG A 80 16.00 -3.77 3.95
N MET A 81 15.17 -3.37 3.01
CA MET A 81 15.58 -2.76 1.75
C MET A 81 16.52 -3.63 0.91
N TYR A 82 16.46 -4.96 1.04
CA TYR A 82 17.24 -5.85 0.20
C TYR A 82 16.42 -6.38 -0.98
N LEU A 83 17.12 -6.72 -2.06
CA LEU A 83 16.52 -7.30 -3.26
C LEU A 83 16.51 -8.83 -3.18
N ARG A 84 15.42 -9.44 -3.64
CA ARG A 84 15.30 -10.89 -3.75
C ARG A 84 14.88 -11.27 -5.17
N PHE A 85 15.70 -12.06 -5.85
CA PHE A 85 15.33 -12.63 -7.15
C PHE A 85 14.40 -13.83 -6.95
N ILE A 86 13.33 -13.89 -7.75
CA ILE A 86 12.39 -15.00 -7.70
C ILE A 86 12.93 -16.13 -8.57
N ASP A 87 13.30 -17.25 -7.94
CA ASP A 87 13.87 -18.42 -8.60
C ASP A 87 12.91 -19.62 -8.62
N GLY A 88 11.74 -19.50 -8.02
CA GLY A 88 10.79 -20.60 -8.03
C GLY A 88 9.41 -20.25 -7.47
N PHE A 89 8.44 -21.02 -7.93
CA PHE A 89 7.05 -20.97 -7.48
C PHE A 89 6.62 -22.40 -7.19
N HIS A 90 5.91 -22.63 -6.09
CA HIS A 90 5.41 -23.98 -5.79
C HIS A 90 4.14 -23.94 -4.94
N ILE A 91 3.44 -25.08 -4.90
CA ILE A 91 2.26 -25.30 -4.08
C ILE A 91 2.57 -26.43 -3.12
N ASN A 92 2.27 -26.26 -1.83
CA ASN A 92 2.47 -27.30 -0.83
C ASN A 92 1.27 -28.27 -0.77
N LYS A 93 1.32 -29.23 0.17
CA LYS A 93 0.26 -30.23 0.36
C LYS A 93 -1.10 -29.65 0.73
N ASN A 94 -1.12 -28.46 1.35
CA ASN A 94 -2.34 -27.77 1.77
C ASN A 94 -2.86 -26.80 0.73
N SER A 95 -2.32 -26.84 -0.49
CA SER A 95 -2.64 -25.91 -1.58
C SER A 95 -2.22 -24.46 -1.31
N ASP A 96 -1.30 -24.23 -0.36
CA ASP A 96 -0.70 -22.94 -0.14
C ASP A 96 0.31 -22.64 -1.25
N ILE A 97 0.29 -21.40 -1.74
CA ILE A 97 1.17 -20.97 -2.83
C ILE A 97 2.39 -20.30 -2.23
N PHE A 98 3.57 -20.67 -2.74
CA PHE A 98 4.85 -20.10 -2.32
C PHE A 98 5.57 -19.46 -3.49
N ILE A 99 6.19 -18.32 -3.21
CA ILE A 99 7.16 -17.69 -4.10
C ILE A 99 8.50 -17.79 -3.37
N CYS A 100 9.47 -18.49 -3.96
CA CYS A 100 10.68 -18.91 -3.26
C CYS A 100 10.31 -19.68 -1.98
N ASP A 101 10.75 -19.22 -0.83
CA ASP A 101 10.49 -19.84 0.46
C ASP A 101 9.35 -19.18 1.24
N TYR A 102 8.68 -18.20 0.63
CA TYR A 102 7.67 -17.38 1.30
C TYR A 102 6.27 -17.70 0.79
N CYS A 103 5.32 -17.84 1.72
CA CYS A 103 3.91 -17.92 1.38
C CYS A 103 3.43 -16.59 0.78
N VAL A 104 2.51 -16.65 -0.18
CA VAL A 104 2.00 -15.42 -0.84
C VAL A 104 1.34 -14.44 0.14
N ASP A 105 0.77 -14.92 1.23
CA ASP A 105 0.23 -14.06 2.28
C ASP A 105 1.33 -13.23 2.95
N ASP A 106 2.47 -13.86 3.26
CA ASP A 106 3.61 -13.19 3.85
C ASP A 106 4.28 -12.23 2.88
N ILE A 107 4.34 -12.61 1.60
CA ILE A 107 4.95 -11.78 0.56
C ILE A 107 4.20 -10.45 0.41
N LEU A 108 2.88 -10.47 0.46
CA LEU A 108 2.09 -9.25 0.35
C LEU A 108 2.46 -8.23 1.45
N ASP A 109 2.76 -8.73 2.65
CA ASP A 109 3.11 -7.88 3.80
C ASP A 109 4.58 -7.47 3.83
N MET A 110 5.48 -8.30 3.27
CA MET A 110 6.93 -8.14 3.43
C MET A 110 7.65 -7.58 2.22
N PHE A 111 7.09 -7.71 1.03
CA PHE A 111 7.77 -7.39 -0.22
C PHE A 111 6.94 -6.47 -1.10
N VAL A 112 7.66 -5.69 -1.90
CA VAL A 112 7.11 -4.92 -3.02
C VAL A 112 7.91 -5.26 -4.27
N TRP A 113 7.37 -4.97 -5.44
CA TRP A 113 8.14 -5.15 -6.68
C TRP A 113 9.24 -4.09 -6.74
N ALA A 114 10.47 -4.53 -7.09
CA ALA A 114 11.64 -3.67 -7.07
C ALA A 114 11.62 -2.59 -8.15
N ASP A 115 10.93 -2.83 -9.27
CA ASP A 115 10.90 -1.89 -10.40
C ASP A 115 10.04 -0.65 -10.12
N ASP A 116 8.88 -0.81 -9.51
CA ASP A 116 7.93 0.29 -9.32
C ASP A 116 7.43 0.46 -7.87
N GLY A 117 7.82 -0.43 -6.97
CA GLY A 117 7.39 -0.38 -5.56
C GLY A 117 5.94 -0.78 -5.31
N SER A 118 5.25 -1.35 -6.31
CA SER A 118 3.89 -1.82 -6.11
C SER A 118 3.84 -3.08 -5.25
N PRO A 119 2.76 -3.31 -4.50
CA PRO A 119 2.62 -4.51 -3.67
C PRO A 119 2.64 -5.81 -4.51
N CYS A 120 3.21 -6.87 -3.93
CA CYS A 120 3.23 -8.20 -4.52
C CYS A 120 1.90 -8.92 -4.25
N GLY A 121 0.87 -8.55 -4.96
CA GLY A 121 -0.48 -9.07 -4.84
C GLY A 121 -1.36 -8.56 -5.97
N VAL A 122 -2.66 -8.88 -5.90
CA VAL A 122 -3.63 -8.45 -6.90
C VAL A 122 -4.47 -7.29 -6.33
N LYS A 123 -4.55 -6.21 -7.08
CA LYS A 123 -5.38 -5.06 -6.71
C LYS A 123 -6.85 -5.44 -6.76
N ILE A 124 -7.54 -5.19 -5.66
CA ILE A 124 -8.97 -5.45 -5.54
C ILE A 124 -9.77 -4.25 -6.04
#